data_d795d4935e45d3f94d3901ba43488ed3
#
_entry.id   d795d4935e45d3f94d3901ba43488ed3
#
_cell.length_a   1.000
_cell.length_b   1.000
_cell.length_c   1.000
_cell.angle_alpha   90.00
_cell.angle_beta   90.00
_cell.angle_gamma   90.00
#
_symmetry.space_group_name_H-M   'P 1'
#
loop_
_entity.id
_entity.type
_entity.pdbx_description
1 polymer ?
#
loop_
_entity_poly.entity_id
_entity_poly.type
_entity_poly.pdbx_seq_one_letter_code
_entity_poly.pdbx_strand_id
1 'polypeptide(L)' 'MTDRVIALEEQIAHLTRMVEDMSDVMAGQGREIDVLTRRVAMLLQREAEREAAEIEGLGAIPLADQKPPHW' A
#
# COMPACT_ATOMS: atom_id res chain seq x y z
N MET A 1 -48.86 -19.29 1.56
CA MET A 1 -48.48 -17.94 1.22
C MET A 1 -47.68 -17.30 2.28
N THR A 2 -48.15 -17.30 3.52
CA THR A 2 -47.42 -16.69 4.63
C THR A 2 -46.08 -17.30 4.82
N ASP A 3 -45.98 -18.63 4.76
CA ASP A 3 -44.70 -19.32 4.96
C ASP A 3 -43.70 -18.98 3.88
N ARG A 4 -44.16 -18.74 2.69
CA ARG A 4 -43.31 -18.38 1.55
C ARG A 4 -42.76 -16.96 1.75
N VAL A 5 -43.61 -16.07 2.24
CA VAL A 5 -43.20 -14.70 2.52
C VAL A 5 -42.17 -14.69 3.65
N ILE A 6 -42.42 -15.46 4.69
CA ILE A 6 -41.46 -15.54 5.82
C ILE A 6 -40.13 -16.10 5.35
N ALA A 7 -40.15 -17.13 4.53
CA ALA A 7 -38.93 -17.71 3.98
C ALA A 7 -38.15 -16.70 3.16
N LEU A 8 -38.85 -15.91 2.35
CA LEU A 8 -38.21 -14.87 1.53
C LEU A 8 -37.64 -13.77 2.43
N GLU A 9 -38.36 -13.37 3.46
CA GLU A 9 -37.87 -12.38 4.40
C GLU A 9 -36.62 -12.85 5.12
N GLU A 10 -36.57 -14.12 5.49
CA GLU A 10 -35.40 -14.71 6.12
C GLU A 10 -34.21 -14.70 5.15
N GLN A 11 -34.46 -15.01 3.88
CA GLN A 11 -33.42 -14.98 2.87
C GLN A 11 -32.89 -13.57 2.67
N ILE A 12 -33.78 -12.58 2.64
CA ILE A 12 -33.38 -11.19 2.50
C ILE A 12 -32.54 -10.76 3.68
N ALA A 13 -32.97 -11.13 4.89
CA ALA A 13 -32.22 -10.80 6.10
C ALA A 13 -30.83 -11.41 6.07
N HIS A 14 -30.74 -12.64 5.62
CA HIS A 14 -29.46 -13.36 5.52
C HIS A 14 -28.54 -12.66 4.50
N LEU A 15 -29.08 -12.36 3.33
CA LEU A 15 -28.30 -11.67 2.29
C LEU A 15 -27.88 -10.29 2.72
N THR A 16 -28.76 -9.56 3.41
CA THR A 16 -28.43 -8.24 3.92
C THR A 16 -27.26 -8.32 4.88
N ARG A 17 -27.26 -9.31 5.76
CA ARG A 17 -26.16 -9.50 6.71
C ARG A 17 -24.87 -9.83 6.00
N MET A 18 -24.93 -10.67 4.97
CA MET A 18 -23.76 -10.99 4.18
C MET A 18 -23.18 -9.76 3.50
N VAL A 19 -24.05 -8.92 2.94
CA VAL A 19 -23.60 -7.68 2.29
C VAL A 19 -22.96 -6.74 3.32
N GLU A 20 -23.54 -6.62 4.49
CA GLU A 20 -22.97 -5.79 5.55
C GLU A 20 -21.59 -6.30 5.98
N ASP A 21 -21.47 -7.62 6.15
CA ASP A 21 -20.18 -8.21 6.52
C ASP A 21 -19.15 -7.98 5.43
N MET A 22 -19.53 -8.12 4.18
CA MET A 22 -18.63 -7.87 3.06
C MET A 22 -18.21 -6.41 3.00
N SER A 23 -19.14 -5.50 3.29
CA SER A 23 -18.82 -4.07 3.34
C SER A 23 -17.82 -3.77 4.45
N ASP A 24 -17.97 -4.41 5.60
CA ASP A 24 -17.01 -4.24 6.70
C ASP A 24 -15.62 -4.74 6.32
N VAL A 25 -15.56 -5.89 5.66
CA VAL A 25 -14.29 -6.45 5.19
C VAL A 25 -13.66 -5.51 4.17
N MET A 26 -14.43 -5.00 3.24
CA MET A 26 -13.93 -4.07 2.24
C MET A 26 -13.39 -2.79 2.86
N ALA A 27 -14.10 -2.25 3.85
CA ALA A 27 -13.63 -1.07 4.55
C ALA A 27 -12.29 -1.34 5.26
N GLY A 28 -12.16 -2.51 5.89
CA GLY A 28 -10.92 -2.91 6.52
C GLY A 28 -9.78 -3.04 5.53
N GLN A 29 -10.05 -3.66 4.39
CA GLN A 29 -9.06 -3.81 3.33
C GLN A 29 -8.65 -2.45 2.77
N GLY A 30 -9.60 -1.54 2.62
CA GLY A 30 -9.30 -0.19 2.16
C GLY A 30 -8.33 0.52 3.10
N ARG A 31 -8.53 0.38 4.39
CA ARG A 31 -7.62 0.97 5.39
C ARG A 31 -6.23 0.35 5.32
N GLU A 32 -6.16 -0.97 5.14
CA GLU A 32 -4.88 -1.65 5.00
C GLU A 32 -4.15 -1.20 3.74
N ILE A 33 -4.87 -1.08 2.64
CA ILE A 33 -4.29 -0.61 1.38
C ILE A 33 -3.75 0.81 1.56
N ASP A 34 -4.48 1.68 2.24
CA ASP A 34 -4.02 3.05 2.49
C ASP A 34 -2.73 3.07 3.28
N VAL A 35 -2.64 2.25 4.33
CA VAL A 35 -1.44 2.16 5.14
C VAL A 35 -0.27 1.65 4.31
N LEU A 36 -0.48 0.59 3.55
CA LEU A 36 0.55 0.01 2.71
C LEU A 36 1.00 0.98 1.63
N THR A 37 0.06 1.70 1.03
CA THR A 37 0.37 2.69 0.01
C THR A 37 1.29 3.77 0.57
N ARG A 38 0.99 4.25 1.77
CA ARG A 38 1.83 5.26 2.41
C ARG A 38 3.20 4.74 2.76
N ARG A 39 3.27 3.51 3.26
CA ARG A 39 4.56 2.89 3.59
C ARG A 39 5.42 2.68 2.36
N VAL A 40 4.81 2.21 1.28
CA VAL A 40 5.53 2.04 0.02
C VAL A 40 6.05 3.38 -0.48
N ALA A 41 5.22 4.41 -0.42
CA ALA A 41 5.63 5.75 -0.85
C ALA A 41 6.83 6.24 -0.03
N MET A 42 6.79 6.04 1.29
CA MET A 42 7.91 6.42 2.15
C MET A 42 9.17 5.64 1.84
N LEU A 43 9.04 4.34 1.61
CA LEU A 43 10.19 3.50 1.30
C LEU A 43 10.81 3.89 -0.05
N LEU A 44 9.97 4.18 -1.02
CA LEU A 44 10.45 4.62 -2.33
C LEU A 44 11.17 5.95 -2.22
N GLN A 45 10.65 6.86 -1.39
CA GLN A 45 11.30 8.14 -1.19
C GLN A 45 12.67 7.97 -0.51
N ARG A 46 12.75 7.14 0.52
CA ARG A 46 14.00 6.85 1.19
C ARG A 46 15.01 6.22 0.24
N GLU A 47 14.53 5.32 -0.60
CA GLU A 47 15.40 4.66 -1.58
C GLU A 47 15.92 5.68 -2.59
N ALA A 48 15.06 6.58 -3.05
CA ALA A 48 15.47 7.62 -3.98
C ALA A 48 16.50 8.54 -3.35
N GLU A 49 16.29 8.90 -2.09
CA GLU A 49 17.25 9.74 -1.36
C GLU A 49 18.59 9.04 -1.18
N ARG A 50 18.53 7.74 -0.89
CA ARG A 50 19.75 6.95 -0.72
C ARG A 50 20.50 6.83 -2.04
N GLU A 51 19.80 6.60 -3.12
CA GLU A 51 20.41 6.53 -4.44
C GLU A 51 21.03 7.86 -4.83
N ALA A 52 20.35 8.95 -4.55
CA ALA A 52 20.88 10.28 -4.81
C ALA A 52 22.13 10.54 -3.99
N ALA A 53 22.13 10.12 -2.73
CA ALA A 53 23.29 10.27 -1.87
C ALA A 53 24.46 9.43 -2.37
N GLU A 54 24.18 8.21 -2.83
CA GLU A 54 25.22 7.36 -3.39
C GLU A 54 25.81 7.96 -4.66
N ILE A 55 24.96 8.49 -5.51
CA ILE A 55 25.41 9.13 -6.74
C ILE A 55 26.24 10.35 -6.42
N GLU A 56 25.83 11.16 -5.47
CA GLU A 56 26.60 12.31 -5.04
C GLU A 56 27.94 11.89 -4.43
N GLY A 57 27.90 10.84 -3.62
CA GLY A 57 29.11 10.30 -3.04
C GLY A 57 30.06 9.77 -4.09
N LEU A 58 29.55 9.06 -5.06
CA LEU A 58 30.35 8.54 -6.15
C LEU A 58 30.88 9.67 -7.03
N GLY A 59 30.07 10.68 -7.21
CA GLY A 59 30.52 11.82 -7.99
C GLY A 59 31.60 12.62 -7.31
N ALA A 60 31.51 12.78 -6.01
CA ALA A 60 32.47 13.54 -5.26
C ALA A 60 33.78 12.79 -5.06
N ILE A 61 33.69 11.55 -4.69
CA ILE A 61 34.88 10.75 -4.43
C ILE A 61 35.72 10.52 -5.68
N PRO A 62 35.12 10.13 -6.79
CA PRO A 62 35.90 9.94 -7.99
C PRO A 62 36.60 11.20 -8.44
N LEU A 63 36.01 12.33 -8.25
CA LEU A 63 36.66 13.57 -8.62
C LEU A 63 37.91 13.79 -7.80
N ALA A 64 37.84 13.49 -6.54
CA ALA A 64 38.97 13.65 -5.68
C ALA A 64 40.01 12.59 -5.93
N ASP A 65 39.57 11.35 -6.07
CA ASP A 65 40.49 10.25 -6.24
C ASP A 65 41.01 10.12 -7.64
N GLN A 66 40.22 10.51 -8.58
CA GLN A 66 40.62 10.42 -9.95
C GLN A 66 41.59 11.49 -10.34
N LYS A 67 41.73 12.42 -9.51
CA LYS A 67 42.81 13.30 -9.72
C LYS A 67 44.02 12.46 -9.62
N PRO A 68 44.60 12.27 -10.69
CA PRO A 68 45.67 11.33 -10.70
C PRO A 68 46.71 11.91 -9.89
N PRO A 69 46.90 11.32 -8.86
CA PRO A 69 47.83 11.80 -7.97
C PRO A 69 49.17 11.81 -8.57
N HIS A 70 49.37 11.06 -9.49
CA HIS A 70 50.63 10.92 -9.95
C HIS A 70 50.71 11.37 -11.31
N TRP A 71 49.75 11.86 -11.74
CA TRP A 71 49.80 12.28 -13.07
C TRP A 71 49.47 13.74 -13.09
#